data_2ec0361d75068b67145db4805b22c0e7
#
_entry.id   2ec0361d75068b67145db4805b22c0e7
#
_cell.length_a   1.000
_cell.length_b   1.000
_cell.length_c   1.000
_cell.angle_alpha   90.00
_cell.angle_beta   90.00
_cell.angle_gamma   90.00
#
_symmetry.space_group_name_H-M   'P 1'
#
loop_
_entity.id
_entity.type
_entity.pdbx_description
1 polymer ?
#
loop_
_entity_poly.entity_id
_entity_poly.type
_entity_poly.pdbx_seq_one_letter_code
_entity_poly.pdbx_strand_id
1 'polypeptide(L)'
;CRDLQGALTDNPWVHCVGMCDVNKVRLDEQIARFKKDFPNQTTSIKAYSDFREVLANKDIDGVIIATPDHWHAYIFAEALKAGKAIYVEKPVANSIPECHSMMDFQKKYKGVVTTGLWQTSQRYFLAANEILKSGVLGDVYKVQIWLCQSTDPRPAVADSPVPSTLDYNMWLGPAPERPFNNYRFRGWRGFWDYGGGQQTDWGVHWIDSAFDGLKALGLCDREYPEAVFSTAYKDPTSFNETPSCQTTIFQYKNFHIEW
;
A
#
# COMPACT_ATOMS: atom_id res chain seq x y z
N CYS A 1 -12.65 -3.25 -3.27
CA CYS A 1 -11.65 -2.78 -2.31
C CYS A 1 -12.20 -2.98 -0.89
N ARG A 2 -11.44 -3.64 0.01
CA ARG A 2 -11.87 -3.90 1.40
C ARG A 2 -12.04 -2.59 2.18
N ASP A 3 -11.19 -1.62 1.91
CA ASP A 3 -11.18 -0.32 2.58
C ASP A 3 -12.44 0.48 2.29
N LEU A 4 -12.88 0.48 1.03
CA LEU A 4 -14.16 1.06 0.66
C LEU A 4 -15.32 0.32 1.35
N GLN A 5 -15.22 -1.00 1.47
CA GLN A 5 -16.22 -1.82 2.17
C GLN A 5 -16.35 -1.41 3.64
N GLY A 6 -15.21 -1.30 4.36
CA GLY A 6 -15.19 -0.83 5.74
C GLY A 6 -15.75 0.58 5.89
N ALA A 7 -15.28 1.52 5.04
CA ALA A 7 -15.76 2.90 5.09
C ALA A 7 -17.28 3.01 4.93
N LEU A 8 -17.88 2.20 4.07
CA LEU A 8 -19.34 2.22 3.80
C LEU A 8 -20.15 1.49 4.83
N THR A 9 -19.62 0.38 5.42
CA THR A 9 -20.34 -0.40 6.42
C THR A 9 -20.51 0.37 7.71
N ASP A 10 -19.45 1.06 8.13
CA ASP A 10 -19.39 1.74 9.42
C ASP A 10 -19.87 3.20 9.36
N ASN A 11 -20.06 3.75 8.15
CA ASN A 11 -20.40 5.17 7.95
C ASN A 11 -21.53 5.33 6.92
N PRO A 12 -22.79 5.35 7.34
CA PRO A 12 -23.95 5.41 6.43
C PRO A 12 -24.04 6.71 5.61
N TRP A 13 -23.29 7.75 5.99
CA TRP A 13 -23.19 9.01 5.25
C TRP A 13 -22.12 8.99 4.15
N VAL A 14 -21.30 7.94 4.05
CA VAL A 14 -20.30 7.80 2.99
C VAL A 14 -20.95 7.14 1.77
N HIS A 15 -20.78 7.75 0.60
CA HIS A 15 -21.32 7.25 -0.65
C HIS A 15 -20.21 7.03 -1.67
N CYS A 16 -20.21 5.86 -2.31
CA CYS A 16 -19.35 5.61 -3.46
C CYS A 16 -20.01 6.19 -4.72
N VAL A 17 -19.45 7.27 -5.25
CA VAL A 17 -19.97 7.96 -6.43
C VAL A 17 -19.19 7.65 -7.72
N GLY A 18 -18.02 7.02 -7.60
CA GLY A 18 -17.19 6.66 -8.74
C GLY A 18 -16.19 5.56 -8.46
N MET A 19 -15.86 4.79 -9.49
CA MET A 19 -14.77 3.81 -9.49
C MET A 19 -13.92 4.03 -10.74
N CYS A 20 -12.60 3.87 -10.57
CA CYS A 20 -11.62 4.06 -11.63
C CYS A 20 -10.69 2.85 -11.73
N ASP A 21 -10.53 2.30 -12.91
CA ASP A 21 -9.52 1.28 -13.22
C ASP A 21 -9.18 1.35 -14.72
N VAL A 22 -7.91 1.20 -15.05
CA VAL A 22 -7.40 1.16 -16.43
C VAL A 22 -7.75 -0.17 -17.14
N ASN A 23 -8.23 -1.16 -16.42
CA ASN A 23 -8.73 -2.43 -16.95
C ASN A 23 -10.25 -2.43 -16.89
N LYS A 24 -10.89 -2.27 -18.06
CA LYS A 24 -12.34 -2.18 -18.17
C LYS A 24 -13.08 -3.39 -17.59
N VAL A 25 -12.59 -4.60 -17.80
CA VAL A 25 -13.23 -5.82 -17.26
C VAL A 25 -13.23 -5.78 -15.75
N ARG A 26 -12.08 -5.44 -15.14
CA ARG A 26 -11.95 -5.32 -13.68
C ARG A 26 -12.87 -4.24 -13.13
N LEU A 27 -12.96 -3.10 -13.80
CA LEU A 27 -13.84 -2.00 -13.40
C LEU A 27 -15.31 -2.44 -13.39
N ASP A 28 -15.77 -3.05 -14.48
CA ASP A 28 -17.16 -3.51 -14.62
C ASP A 28 -17.50 -4.57 -13.55
N GLU A 29 -16.60 -5.52 -13.31
CA GLU A 29 -16.74 -6.56 -12.26
C GLU A 29 -16.83 -5.94 -10.86
N GLN A 30 -15.98 -4.95 -10.55
CA GLN A 30 -16.00 -4.32 -9.23
C GLN A 30 -17.25 -3.48 -9.00
N ILE A 31 -17.74 -2.78 -10.03
CA ILE A 31 -19.01 -2.04 -9.95
C ILE A 31 -20.19 -3.02 -9.74
N ALA A 32 -20.21 -4.12 -10.48
CA ALA A 32 -21.26 -5.14 -10.34
C ALA A 32 -21.25 -5.78 -8.95
N ARG A 33 -20.05 -6.13 -8.45
CA ARG A 33 -19.88 -6.65 -7.10
C ARG A 33 -20.33 -5.65 -6.04
N PHE A 34 -19.93 -4.38 -6.17
CA PHE A 34 -20.31 -3.33 -5.23
C PHE A 34 -21.83 -3.18 -5.13
N LYS A 35 -22.53 -3.14 -6.26
CA LYS A 35 -24.00 -3.04 -6.29
C LYS A 35 -24.66 -4.22 -5.60
N LYS A 36 -24.08 -5.41 -5.68
CA LYS A 36 -24.56 -6.62 -4.99
C LYS A 36 -24.32 -6.54 -3.50
N ASP A 37 -23.13 -6.12 -3.07
CA ASP A 37 -22.72 -6.09 -1.67
C ASP A 37 -23.39 -4.93 -0.90
N PHE A 38 -23.74 -3.83 -1.60
CA PHE A 38 -24.35 -2.62 -1.02
C PHE A 38 -25.60 -2.19 -1.77
N PRO A 39 -26.68 -2.99 -1.74
CA PRO A 39 -27.92 -2.70 -2.51
C PRO A 39 -28.62 -1.41 -2.06
N ASN A 40 -28.40 -0.97 -0.84
CA ASN A 40 -28.97 0.26 -0.29
C ASN A 40 -28.17 1.53 -0.64
N GLN A 41 -26.99 1.39 -1.20
CA GLN A 41 -26.19 2.50 -1.75
C GLN A 41 -26.71 2.82 -3.15
N THR A 42 -27.82 3.55 -3.22
CA THR A 42 -28.57 3.82 -4.48
C THR A 42 -27.90 4.82 -5.39
N THR A 43 -26.82 5.44 -4.97
CA THR A 43 -26.09 6.43 -5.78
C THR A 43 -25.54 5.77 -7.04
N SER A 44 -25.77 6.40 -8.19
CA SER A 44 -25.20 5.95 -9.44
C SER A 44 -23.68 6.04 -9.40
N ILE A 45 -23.02 4.87 -9.51
CA ILE A 45 -21.55 4.81 -9.57
C ILE A 45 -21.13 5.11 -11.00
N LYS A 46 -20.36 6.19 -11.18
CA LYS A 46 -19.75 6.52 -12.46
C LYS A 46 -18.46 5.69 -12.65
N ALA A 47 -18.32 5.07 -13.82
CA ALA A 47 -17.10 4.37 -14.22
C ALA A 47 -16.13 5.37 -14.87
N TYR A 48 -14.85 5.29 -14.47
CA TYR A 48 -13.77 6.11 -15.00
C TYR A 48 -12.63 5.20 -15.47
N SER A 49 -11.98 5.56 -16.56
CA SER A 49 -10.74 4.92 -17.02
C SER A 49 -9.49 5.77 -16.72
N ASP A 50 -9.70 7.03 -16.37
CA ASP A 50 -8.65 8.01 -16.07
C ASP A 50 -8.91 8.66 -14.70
N PHE A 51 -7.95 8.52 -13.78
CA PHE A 51 -8.05 9.09 -12.44
C PHE A 51 -8.16 10.62 -12.45
N ARG A 52 -7.63 11.29 -13.48
CA ARG A 52 -7.70 12.76 -13.62
C ARG A 52 -9.14 13.24 -13.72
N GLU A 53 -10.01 12.47 -14.38
CA GLU A 53 -11.44 12.77 -14.43
C GLU A 53 -12.11 12.61 -13.06
N VAL A 54 -11.67 11.62 -12.25
CA VAL A 54 -12.13 11.48 -10.86
C VAL A 54 -11.76 12.71 -10.05
N LEU A 55 -10.51 13.16 -10.15
CA LEU A 55 -10.02 14.32 -9.40
C LEU A 55 -10.68 15.63 -9.83
N ALA A 56 -11.03 15.76 -11.11
CA ALA A 56 -11.72 16.93 -11.64
C ALA A 56 -13.21 17.01 -11.22
N ASN A 57 -13.81 15.88 -10.82
CA ASN A 57 -15.21 15.87 -10.39
C ASN A 57 -15.34 16.52 -8.99
N LYS A 58 -16.16 17.57 -8.92
CA LYS A 58 -16.39 18.36 -7.69
C LYS A 58 -17.34 17.66 -6.70
N ASP A 59 -18.10 16.67 -7.14
CA ASP A 59 -19.00 15.89 -6.29
C ASP A 59 -18.26 14.78 -5.51
N ILE A 60 -16.94 14.66 -5.70
CA ILE A 60 -16.07 13.74 -5.00
C ILE A 60 -15.28 14.51 -3.94
N ASP A 61 -15.54 14.24 -2.68
CA ASP A 61 -14.84 14.88 -1.54
C ASP A 61 -13.51 14.19 -1.21
N GLY A 62 -13.44 12.87 -1.39
CA GLY A 62 -12.28 12.07 -1.05
C GLY A 62 -12.04 10.91 -2.00
N VAL A 63 -10.82 10.40 -2.02
CA VAL A 63 -10.39 9.29 -2.87
C VAL A 63 -9.64 8.22 -2.08
N ILE A 64 -9.87 6.97 -2.46
CA ILE A 64 -9.06 5.83 -2.03
C ILE A 64 -8.11 5.49 -3.17
N ILE A 65 -6.80 5.62 -2.94
CA ILE A 65 -5.75 5.29 -3.90
C ILE A 65 -5.27 3.87 -3.58
N ALA A 66 -5.61 2.92 -4.45
CA ALA A 66 -5.28 1.50 -4.31
C ALA A 66 -4.74 0.92 -5.63
N THR A 67 -3.99 1.72 -6.34
CA THR A 67 -3.25 1.38 -7.55
C THR A 67 -2.00 0.55 -7.20
N PRO A 68 -1.20 0.06 -8.16
CA PRO A 68 0.15 -0.39 -7.88
C PRO A 68 1.01 0.74 -7.29
N ASP A 69 2.03 0.36 -6.49
CA ASP A 69 2.79 1.28 -5.63
C ASP A 69 3.43 2.45 -6.38
N HIS A 70 3.92 2.22 -7.61
CA HIS A 70 4.56 3.24 -8.46
C HIS A 70 3.64 4.41 -8.86
N TRP A 71 2.32 4.24 -8.71
CA TRP A 71 1.35 5.30 -8.98
C TRP A 71 0.98 6.12 -7.74
N HIS A 72 1.23 5.60 -6.54
CA HIS A 72 0.71 6.19 -5.30
C HIS A 72 1.12 7.64 -5.12
N ALA A 73 2.42 7.94 -5.20
CA ALA A 73 2.93 9.29 -4.96
C ALA A 73 2.41 10.32 -5.97
N TYR A 74 2.30 9.92 -7.24
CA TYR A 74 1.81 10.81 -8.29
C TYR A 74 0.33 11.14 -8.10
N ILE A 75 -0.53 10.12 -7.96
CA ILE A 75 -1.98 10.33 -7.76
C ILE A 75 -2.24 11.08 -6.45
N PHE A 76 -1.49 10.79 -5.39
CA PHE A 76 -1.55 11.50 -4.12
C PHE A 76 -1.31 13.01 -4.28
N ALA A 77 -0.25 13.38 -4.99
CA ALA A 77 0.06 14.79 -5.24
C ALA A 77 -1.04 15.50 -6.02
N GLU A 78 -1.55 14.87 -7.08
CA GLU A 78 -2.64 15.42 -7.89
C GLU A 78 -3.96 15.51 -7.10
N ALA A 79 -4.26 14.53 -6.25
CA ALA A 79 -5.44 14.55 -5.39
C ALA A 79 -5.39 15.71 -4.36
N LEU A 80 -4.21 15.96 -3.75
CA LEU A 80 -4.03 17.12 -2.88
C LEU A 80 -4.20 18.44 -3.61
N LYS A 81 -3.66 18.58 -4.83
CA LYS A 81 -3.87 19.77 -5.67
C LYS A 81 -5.34 19.99 -5.99
N ALA A 82 -6.10 18.92 -6.18
CA ALA A 82 -7.55 18.94 -6.43
C ALA A 82 -8.39 19.15 -5.16
N GLY A 83 -7.75 19.26 -3.97
CA GLY A 83 -8.44 19.48 -2.70
C GLY A 83 -9.18 18.28 -2.16
N LYS A 84 -8.83 17.05 -2.60
CA LYS A 84 -9.47 15.82 -2.15
C LYS A 84 -8.89 15.34 -0.82
N ALA A 85 -9.74 14.79 0.06
CA ALA A 85 -9.29 13.95 1.15
C ALA A 85 -8.74 12.62 0.59
N ILE A 86 -7.70 12.06 1.22
CA ILE A 86 -6.97 10.93 0.66
C ILE A 86 -6.84 9.80 1.68
N TYR A 87 -7.24 8.61 1.28
CA TYR A 87 -6.76 7.35 1.84
C TYR A 87 -5.85 6.70 0.80
N VAL A 88 -4.56 6.55 1.11
CA VAL A 88 -3.61 5.88 0.22
C VAL A 88 -3.23 4.53 0.80
N GLU A 89 -3.30 3.47 -0.03
CA GLU A 89 -2.87 2.14 0.36
C GLU A 89 -1.36 2.08 0.63
N LYS A 90 -1.00 1.09 1.42
CA LYS A 90 0.40 0.74 1.72
C LYS A 90 1.02 -0.08 0.56
N PRO A 91 2.33 0.01 0.37
CA PRO A 91 3.24 1.06 0.85
C PRO A 91 2.87 2.39 0.22
N VAL A 92 3.06 3.47 0.94
CA VAL A 92 2.60 4.79 0.47
C VAL A 92 3.28 5.25 -0.82
N ALA A 93 4.50 4.77 -1.07
CA ALA A 93 5.29 5.11 -2.25
C ALA A 93 6.27 3.99 -2.61
N ASN A 94 6.84 4.04 -3.81
CA ASN A 94 7.81 3.07 -4.31
C ASN A 94 9.28 3.41 -3.95
N SER A 95 9.52 4.62 -3.44
CA SER A 95 10.86 5.07 -3.05
C SER A 95 10.84 6.08 -1.90
N ILE A 96 11.99 6.20 -1.19
CA ILE A 96 12.15 7.18 -0.10
C ILE A 96 12.00 8.64 -0.61
N PRO A 97 12.57 9.05 -1.75
CA PRO A 97 12.34 10.39 -2.29
C PRO A 97 10.87 10.71 -2.55
N GLU A 98 10.09 9.74 -3.02
CA GLU A 98 8.64 9.90 -3.17
C GLU A 98 7.95 10.13 -1.85
N CYS A 99 8.32 9.39 -0.78
CA CYS A 99 7.79 9.62 0.56
C CYS A 99 8.04 11.05 1.03
N HIS A 100 9.25 11.58 0.85
CA HIS A 100 9.58 12.97 1.18
C HIS A 100 8.73 13.96 0.37
N SER A 101 8.60 13.73 -0.93
CA SER A 101 7.75 14.55 -1.79
C SER A 101 6.29 14.55 -1.34
N MET A 102 5.74 13.39 -0.96
CA MET A 102 4.38 13.30 -0.43
C MET A 102 4.20 14.10 0.87
N MET A 103 5.18 14.03 1.78
CA MET A 103 5.17 14.85 3.01
C MET A 103 5.17 16.34 2.70
N ASP A 104 5.98 16.79 1.73
CA ASP A 104 6.06 18.19 1.33
C ASP A 104 4.75 18.66 0.67
N PHE A 105 4.15 17.82 -0.19
CA PHE A 105 2.83 18.09 -0.76
C PHE A 105 1.75 18.20 0.33
N GLN A 106 1.74 17.28 1.30
CA GLN A 106 0.77 17.31 2.39
C GLN A 106 0.91 18.60 3.22
N LYS A 107 2.14 18.99 3.58
CA LYS A 107 2.41 20.26 4.28
C LYS A 107 1.94 21.48 3.48
N LYS A 108 2.20 21.49 2.17
CA LYS A 108 1.85 22.58 1.27
C LYS A 108 0.34 22.75 1.11
N TYR A 109 -0.38 21.67 0.86
CA TYR A 109 -1.82 21.71 0.57
C TYR A 109 -2.69 21.49 1.81
N LYS A 110 -2.13 21.07 2.95
CA LYS A 110 -2.82 20.85 4.24
C LYS A 110 -4.06 19.95 4.11
N GLY A 111 -4.04 19.00 3.17
CA GLY A 111 -5.13 18.07 2.93
C GLY A 111 -5.27 17.03 4.05
N VAL A 112 -6.48 16.49 4.19
CA VAL A 112 -6.74 15.35 5.07
C VAL A 112 -6.22 14.09 4.40
N VAL A 113 -5.27 13.42 5.06
CA VAL A 113 -4.59 12.23 4.52
C VAL A 113 -4.50 11.16 5.59
N THR A 114 -4.76 9.92 5.19
CA THR A 114 -4.45 8.73 5.98
C THR A 114 -3.88 7.62 5.10
N THR A 115 -3.27 6.62 5.74
CA THR A 115 -2.59 5.50 5.05
C THR A 115 -3.20 4.16 5.42
N GLY A 116 -3.09 3.18 4.54
CA GLY A 116 -3.65 1.83 4.70
C GLY A 116 -2.94 0.94 5.73
N LEU A 117 -2.36 1.51 6.79
CA LEU A 117 -1.73 0.77 7.89
C LEU A 117 -2.77 0.36 8.95
N TRP A 118 -3.70 -0.48 8.55
CA TRP A 118 -4.90 -0.82 9.33
C TRP A 118 -4.64 -1.75 10.52
N GLN A 119 -3.49 -2.44 10.59
CA GLN A 119 -3.23 -3.44 11.64
C GLN A 119 -3.20 -2.83 13.04
N THR A 120 -2.62 -1.66 13.20
CA THR A 120 -2.55 -0.96 14.50
C THR A 120 -3.91 -0.59 15.09
N SER A 121 -4.97 -0.57 14.26
CA SER A 121 -6.34 -0.37 14.69
C SER A 121 -7.07 -1.66 15.09
N GLN A 122 -6.45 -2.83 14.95
CA GLN A 122 -7.07 -4.10 15.28
C GLN A 122 -7.09 -4.33 16.79
N ARG A 123 -8.22 -4.88 17.30
CA ARG A 123 -8.42 -5.09 18.74
C ARG A 123 -7.33 -5.91 19.41
N TYR A 124 -6.77 -6.90 18.72
CA TYR A 124 -5.71 -7.73 19.26
C TYR A 124 -4.37 -6.99 19.37
N PHE A 125 -4.02 -6.08 18.46
CA PHE A 125 -2.85 -5.22 18.61
C PHE A 125 -3.06 -4.18 19.72
N LEU A 126 -4.24 -3.60 19.83
CA LEU A 126 -4.58 -2.71 20.95
C LEU A 126 -4.47 -3.44 22.29
N ALA A 127 -4.99 -4.67 22.40
CA ALA A 127 -4.85 -5.49 23.59
C ALA A 127 -3.39 -5.86 23.91
N ALA A 128 -2.58 -6.19 22.88
CA ALA A 128 -1.14 -6.44 23.04
C ALA A 128 -0.43 -5.20 23.58
N ASN A 129 -0.74 -4.01 23.08
CA ASN A 129 -0.14 -2.77 23.56
C ASN A 129 -0.45 -2.51 25.06
N GLU A 130 -1.64 -2.84 25.54
CA GLU A 130 -1.96 -2.74 26.96
C GLU A 130 -1.13 -3.72 27.81
N ILE A 131 -0.85 -4.92 27.30
CA ILE A 131 0.04 -5.88 27.96
C ILE A 131 1.47 -5.34 28.00
N LEU A 132 1.96 -4.76 26.88
CA LEU A 132 3.29 -4.15 26.83
C LEU A 132 3.43 -3.02 27.85
N LYS A 133 2.44 -2.13 27.94
CA LYS A 133 2.41 -1.03 28.91
C LYS A 133 2.43 -1.50 30.37
N SER A 134 1.95 -2.70 30.66
CA SER A 134 1.96 -3.25 32.04
C SER A 134 3.34 -3.54 32.59
N GLY A 135 4.37 -3.54 31.76
CA GLY A 135 5.75 -3.83 32.13
C GLY A 135 6.05 -5.32 32.39
N VAL A 136 5.12 -6.22 32.05
CA VAL A 136 5.26 -7.67 32.32
C VAL A 136 6.45 -8.30 31.59
N LEU A 137 6.88 -7.71 30.46
CA LEU A 137 8.03 -8.20 29.70
C LEU A 137 9.39 -7.72 30.26
N GLY A 138 9.40 -6.76 31.19
CA GLY A 138 10.64 -6.11 31.61
C GLY A 138 11.32 -5.34 30.49
N ASP A 139 12.65 -5.35 30.46
CA ASP A 139 13.43 -4.62 29.46
C ASP A 139 13.36 -5.31 28.08
N VAL A 140 12.87 -4.59 27.08
CA VAL A 140 12.81 -5.06 25.70
C VAL A 140 14.00 -4.49 24.92
N TYR A 141 14.84 -5.36 24.38
CA TYR A 141 16.04 -5.01 23.61
C TYR A 141 16.03 -5.59 22.19
N LYS A 142 15.05 -6.43 21.86
CA LYS A 142 14.87 -6.99 20.51
C LYS A 142 13.39 -7.12 20.16
N VAL A 143 13.03 -6.71 18.95
CA VAL A 143 11.77 -7.06 18.30
C VAL A 143 12.09 -7.89 17.05
N GLN A 144 11.54 -9.08 16.97
CA GLN A 144 11.74 -9.97 15.84
C GLN A 144 10.44 -10.13 15.06
N ILE A 145 10.54 -9.90 13.77
CA ILE A 145 9.42 -9.99 12.83
C ILE A 145 9.82 -11.00 11.74
N TRP A 146 8.91 -11.86 11.34
CA TRP A 146 9.14 -12.75 10.21
C TRP A 146 7.87 -13.02 9.45
N LEU A 147 8.00 -13.26 8.16
CA LEU A 147 6.95 -13.69 7.27
C LEU A 147 7.30 -15.04 6.68
N CYS A 148 6.50 -16.06 7.00
CA CYS A 148 6.62 -17.39 6.41
C CYS A 148 5.79 -17.46 5.12
N GLN A 149 6.14 -16.67 4.12
CA GLN A 149 5.51 -16.73 2.81
C GLN A 149 6.56 -17.12 1.77
N SER A 150 6.40 -18.31 1.21
CA SER A 150 7.19 -18.71 0.04
C SER A 150 6.74 -17.90 -1.16
N THR A 151 7.66 -17.16 -1.74
CA THR A 151 7.48 -16.72 -3.13
C THR A 151 7.94 -17.90 -3.99
N ASP A 152 6.98 -18.66 -4.51
CA ASP A 152 7.31 -19.73 -5.47
C ASP A 152 8.24 -19.20 -6.54
N PRO A 153 9.43 -19.80 -6.73
CA PRO A 153 10.27 -19.48 -7.87
C PRO A 153 9.48 -19.79 -9.13
N ARG A 154 9.09 -18.79 -9.86
CA ARG A 154 8.38 -18.99 -11.13
C ARG A 154 9.33 -18.75 -12.28
N PRO A 155 9.38 -19.65 -13.26
CA PRO A 155 10.21 -19.45 -14.43
C PRO A 155 9.75 -18.23 -15.21
N ALA A 156 10.64 -17.67 -16.01
CA ALA A 156 10.33 -16.56 -16.89
C ALA A 156 9.14 -16.90 -17.81
N VAL A 157 8.23 -15.95 -17.90
CA VAL A 157 7.05 -16.01 -18.76
C VAL A 157 7.28 -15.09 -19.95
N ALA A 158 6.96 -15.57 -21.16
CA ALA A 158 7.09 -14.75 -22.36
C ALA A 158 6.13 -13.53 -22.33
N ASP A 159 6.57 -12.46 -22.94
CA ASP A 159 5.73 -11.30 -23.19
C ASP A 159 4.59 -11.67 -24.17
N SER A 160 3.50 -10.93 -24.09
CA SER A 160 2.29 -11.19 -24.89
C SER A 160 1.65 -9.87 -25.34
N PRO A 161 0.74 -9.89 -26.32
CA PRO A 161 -0.03 -8.72 -26.69
C PRO A 161 -0.81 -8.16 -25.50
N VAL A 162 -0.93 -6.83 -25.45
CA VAL A 162 -1.77 -6.14 -24.47
C VAL A 162 -3.23 -6.53 -24.68
N PRO A 163 -3.97 -6.94 -23.63
CA PRO A 163 -5.42 -7.17 -23.76
C PRO A 163 -6.14 -5.89 -24.22
N SER A 164 -7.07 -6.01 -25.14
CA SER A 164 -7.82 -4.87 -25.71
C SER A 164 -8.66 -4.09 -24.68
N THR A 165 -8.86 -4.67 -23.51
CA THR A 165 -9.61 -4.09 -22.39
C THR A 165 -8.73 -3.36 -21.36
N LEU A 166 -7.42 -3.31 -21.59
CA LEU A 166 -6.43 -2.72 -20.69
C LEU A 166 -5.75 -1.54 -21.37
N ASP A 167 -5.82 -0.35 -20.75
CA ASP A 167 -4.90 0.75 -21.07
C ASP A 167 -3.55 0.50 -20.36
N TYR A 168 -2.66 -0.19 -21.06
CA TYR A 168 -1.37 -0.55 -20.50
C TYR A 168 -0.42 0.64 -20.37
N ASN A 169 -0.53 1.64 -21.24
CA ASN A 169 0.27 2.87 -21.13
C ASN A 169 -0.08 3.64 -19.84
N MET A 170 -1.38 3.77 -19.55
CA MET A 170 -1.83 4.36 -18.30
C MET A 170 -1.48 3.47 -17.10
N TRP A 171 -1.45 2.14 -17.24
CA TRP A 171 -0.98 1.25 -16.16
C TRP A 171 0.50 1.46 -15.86
N LEU A 172 1.36 1.56 -16.89
CA LEU A 172 2.79 1.85 -16.73
C LEU A 172 3.02 3.21 -16.08
N GLY A 173 2.35 4.25 -16.58
CA GLY A 173 2.44 5.61 -16.02
C GLY A 173 3.86 6.11 -15.84
N PRO A 174 4.32 6.39 -14.60
CA PRO A 174 5.66 6.87 -14.32
C PRO A 174 6.75 5.79 -14.40
N ALA A 175 6.38 4.51 -14.46
CA ALA A 175 7.35 3.41 -14.55
C ALA A 175 7.98 3.33 -15.95
N PRO A 176 9.16 2.72 -16.07
CA PRO A 176 9.81 2.50 -17.37
C PRO A 176 8.92 1.72 -18.35
N GLU A 177 9.03 2.08 -19.63
CA GLU A 177 8.32 1.35 -20.68
C GLU A 177 8.86 -0.09 -20.80
N ARG A 178 7.95 -1.06 -20.74
CA ARG A 178 8.24 -2.49 -20.91
C ARG A 178 7.14 -3.15 -21.74
N PRO A 179 7.45 -4.17 -22.55
CA PRO A 179 6.42 -5.00 -23.19
C PRO A 179 5.46 -5.59 -22.16
N PHE A 180 4.20 -5.79 -22.56
CA PHE A 180 3.23 -6.40 -21.67
C PHE A 180 3.59 -7.84 -21.35
N ASN A 181 3.53 -8.16 -20.06
CA ASN A 181 3.74 -9.48 -19.53
C ASN A 181 2.68 -9.77 -18.46
N ASN A 182 1.85 -10.77 -18.70
CA ASN A 182 0.72 -11.06 -17.81
C ASN A 182 1.14 -11.46 -16.39
N TYR A 183 2.28 -12.14 -16.25
CA TYR A 183 2.80 -12.47 -14.91
C TYR A 183 3.27 -11.21 -14.19
N ARG A 184 4.07 -10.36 -14.84
CA ARG A 184 4.54 -9.09 -14.29
C ARG A 184 3.38 -8.16 -13.94
N PHE A 185 2.39 -8.04 -14.83
CA PHE A 185 1.18 -7.25 -14.60
C PHE A 185 0.39 -7.69 -13.36
N ARG A 186 0.27 -8.99 -13.11
CA ARG A 186 -0.45 -9.52 -11.94
C ARG A 186 0.39 -9.58 -10.68
N GLY A 187 1.67 -9.90 -10.84
CA GLY A 187 2.66 -10.04 -9.75
C GLY A 187 3.60 -8.84 -9.65
N TRP A 188 3.14 -7.66 -9.99
CA TRP A 188 3.92 -6.43 -10.10
C TRP A 188 4.77 -6.12 -8.86
N ARG A 189 4.37 -6.57 -7.67
CA ARG A 189 5.13 -6.40 -6.43
C ARG A 189 6.52 -7.04 -6.46
N GLY A 190 6.69 -8.08 -7.28
CA GLY A 190 7.97 -8.75 -7.47
C GLY A 190 8.94 -8.05 -8.43
N PHE A 191 8.60 -6.86 -8.93
CA PHE A 191 9.39 -6.13 -9.93
C PHE A 191 9.67 -4.72 -9.45
N TRP A 192 10.95 -4.32 -9.44
CA TRP A 192 11.41 -3.06 -8.86
C TRP A 192 10.78 -1.80 -9.45
N ASP A 193 10.38 -1.83 -10.72
CA ASP A 193 9.71 -0.69 -11.36
C ASP A 193 8.33 -0.40 -10.76
N TYR A 194 7.71 -1.37 -10.09
CA TYR A 194 6.31 -1.27 -9.67
C TYR A 194 6.09 -1.46 -8.17
N GLY A 195 7.04 -2.11 -7.46
CA GLY A 195 6.95 -2.38 -6.03
C GLY A 195 8.29 -2.86 -5.45
N GLY A 196 8.35 -3.04 -4.13
CA GLY A 196 9.57 -3.40 -3.40
C GLY A 196 9.55 -4.80 -2.77
N GLY A 197 8.76 -5.73 -3.32
CA GLY A 197 8.69 -7.10 -2.84
C GLY A 197 8.00 -7.24 -1.48
N GLN A 198 8.35 -8.29 -0.75
CA GLN A 198 7.72 -8.66 0.51
C GLN A 198 7.98 -7.64 1.62
N GLN A 199 9.13 -6.99 1.61
CA GLN A 199 9.47 -5.99 2.64
C GLN A 199 8.53 -4.78 2.58
N THR A 200 8.20 -4.30 1.39
CA THR A 200 7.29 -3.16 1.24
C THR A 200 5.82 -3.58 1.24
N ASP A 201 5.50 -4.81 0.82
CA ASP A 201 4.13 -5.31 0.83
C ASP A 201 3.68 -5.73 2.24
N TRP A 202 4.42 -6.64 2.90
CA TRP A 202 4.09 -7.14 4.24
C TRP A 202 4.92 -6.53 5.36
N GLY A 203 6.21 -6.29 5.10
CA GLY A 203 7.11 -5.74 6.10
C GLY A 203 6.64 -4.41 6.66
N VAL A 204 6.07 -3.54 5.83
CA VAL A 204 5.53 -2.26 6.26
C VAL A 204 4.44 -2.41 7.33
N HIS A 205 3.57 -3.41 7.23
CA HIS A 205 2.54 -3.68 8.23
C HIS A 205 3.12 -4.11 9.57
N TRP A 206 4.06 -5.06 9.53
CA TRP A 206 4.63 -5.62 10.74
C TRP A 206 5.61 -4.67 11.41
N ILE A 207 6.38 -3.91 10.63
CA ILE A 207 7.28 -2.87 11.16
C ILE A 207 6.46 -1.75 11.81
N ASP A 208 5.34 -1.33 11.20
CA ASP A 208 4.44 -0.34 11.79
C ASP A 208 3.85 -0.83 13.12
N SER A 209 3.42 -2.10 13.17
CA SER A 209 2.92 -2.73 14.41
C SER A 209 4.01 -2.85 15.49
N ALA A 210 5.27 -3.11 15.09
CA ALA A 210 6.41 -3.12 16.00
C ALA A 210 6.65 -1.73 16.59
N PHE A 211 6.62 -0.68 15.78
CA PHE A 211 6.75 0.70 16.27
C PHE A 211 5.61 1.09 17.21
N ASP A 212 4.39 0.64 16.95
CA ASP A 212 3.26 0.89 17.85
C ASP A 212 3.48 0.23 19.23
N GLY A 213 3.99 -1.00 19.24
CA GLY A 213 4.42 -1.69 20.46
C GLY A 213 5.57 -1.00 21.17
N LEU A 214 6.61 -0.57 20.45
CA LEU A 214 7.75 0.17 20.99
C LEU A 214 7.33 1.53 21.58
N LYS A 215 6.39 2.20 20.95
CA LYS A 215 5.77 3.42 21.49
C LYS A 215 5.01 3.13 22.77
N ALA A 216 4.25 2.03 22.84
CA ALA A 216 3.55 1.60 24.04
C ALA A 216 4.52 1.34 25.22
N LEU A 217 5.74 0.86 24.93
CA LEU A 217 6.83 0.66 25.91
C LEU A 217 7.57 1.96 26.25
N GLY A 218 7.32 3.08 25.56
CA GLY A 218 8.06 4.33 25.73
C GLY A 218 9.51 4.28 25.20
N LEU A 219 9.83 3.35 24.31
CA LEU A 219 11.18 3.14 23.75
C LEU A 219 11.44 3.92 22.47
N CYS A 220 10.45 4.05 21.60
CA CYS A 220 10.61 4.67 20.28
C CYS A 220 9.25 5.12 19.73
N ASP A 221 9.21 6.30 19.11
CA ASP A 221 8.02 6.79 18.37
C ASP A 221 8.39 7.05 16.90
N ARG A 222 8.76 5.99 16.18
CA ARG A 222 9.08 6.00 14.74
C ARG A 222 10.30 6.85 14.36
N GLU A 223 11.32 6.91 15.25
CA GLU A 223 12.60 7.52 14.90
C GLU A 223 13.34 6.70 13.85
N TYR A 224 14.28 7.33 13.15
CA TYR A 224 15.17 6.65 12.22
C TYR A 224 16.16 5.76 13.00
N PRO A 225 16.53 4.58 12.45
CA PRO A 225 17.56 3.75 13.03
C PRO A 225 18.95 4.42 12.91
N GLU A 226 19.85 4.14 13.87
CA GLU A 226 21.24 4.59 13.83
C GLU A 226 22.04 3.87 12.74
N ALA A 227 21.69 2.61 12.46
CA ALA A 227 22.30 1.80 11.42
C ALA A 227 21.31 0.77 10.85
N VAL A 228 21.51 0.39 9.61
CA VAL A 228 20.76 -0.69 8.95
C VAL A 228 21.73 -1.67 8.33
N PHE A 229 21.56 -2.95 8.65
CA PHE A 229 22.24 -4.05 7.98
C PHE A 229 21.21 -4.93 7.29
N SER A 230 21.45 -5.28 6.04
CA SER A 230 20.56 -6.17 5.27
C SER A 230 21.34 -7.16 4.43
N THR A 231 20.86 -8.39 4.40
CA THR A 231 21.31 -9.42 3.48
C THR A 231 20.11 -10.05 2.79
N ALA A 232 20.29 -10.45 1.55
CA ALA A 232 19.19 -10.98 0.75
C ALA A 232 19.68 -12.06 -0.21
N TYR A 233 18.81 -13.02 -0.49
CA TYR A 233 19.00 -14.02 -1.52
C TYR A 233 17.88 -13.91 -2.55
N LYS A 234 18.27 -13.84 -3.82
CA LYS A 234 17.36 -13.96 -4.97
C LYS A 234 17.54 -15.33 -5.61
N ASP A 235 16.46 -16.07 -5.70
CA ASP A 235 16.45 -17.34 -6.43
C ASP A 235 16.76 -17.09 -7.92
N PRO A 236 17.83 -17.65 -8.49
CA PRO A 236 18.21 -17.44 -9.88
C PRO A 236 17.18 -17.96 -10.88
N THR A 237 16.30 -18.88 -10.47
CA THR A 237 15.22 -19.43 -11.31
C THR A 237 13.95 -18.60 -11.25
N SER A 238 13.85 -17.63 -10.31
CA SER A 238 12.68 -16.77 -10.16
C SER A 238 12.65 -15.66 -11.20
N PHE A 239 11.50 -15.49 -11.84
CA PHE A 239 11.24 -14.36 -12.73
C PHE A 239 11.07 -13.04 -11.97
N ASN A 240 10.71 -13.07 -10.69
CA ASN A 240 10.69 -11.88 -9.85
C ASN A 240 12.08 -11.26 -9.75
N GLU A 241 12.15 -9.94 -9.67
CA GLU A 241 13.40 -9.18 -9.52
C GLU A 241 13.76 -8.95 -8.05
N THR A 242 12.74 -8.91 -7.19
CA THR A 242 12.91 -8.70 -5.74
C THR A 242 13.44 -9.96 -5.04
N PRO A 243 14.07 -9.83 -3.87
CA PRO A 243 14.59 -10.97 -3.12
C PRO A 243 13.55 -12.02 -2.80
N SER A 244 13.97 -13.29 -2.86
CA SER A 244 13.17 -14.45 -2.44
C SER A 244 13.22 -14.65 -0.93
N CYS A 245 14.32 -14.23 -0.29
CA CYS A 245 14.52 -14.27 1.15
C CYS A 245 15.43 -13.09 1.54
N GLN A 246 15.15 -12.48 2.67
CA GLN A 246 16.00 -11.41 3.20
C GLN A 246 15.92 -11.34 4.73
N THR A 247 16.97 -10.80 5.33
CA THR A 247 17.00 -10.38 6.73
C THR A 247 17.51 -8.96 6.79
N THR A 248 16.80 -8.11 7.52
CA THR A 248 17.19 -6.71 7.73
C THR A 248 17.17 -6.40 9.22
N ILE A 249 18.25 -5.84 9.74
CA ILE A 249 18.38 -5.39 11.12
C ILE A 249 18.38 -3.86 11.13
N PHE A 250 17.43 -3.28 11.84
CA PHE A 250 17.35 -1.85 12.11
C PHE A 250 17.86 -1.62 13.53
N GLN A 251 19.06 -1.05 13.65
CA GLN A 251 19.72 -0.82 14.94
C GLN A 251 19.33 0.54 15.51
N TYR A 252 18.88 0.54 16.75
CA TYR A 252 18.61 1.71 17.57
C TYR A 252 19.55 1.70 18.80
N LYS A 253 19.59 2.77 19.55
CA LYS A 253 20.50 2.93 20.69
C LYS A 253 20.39 1.80 21.71
N ASN A 254 19.18 1.40 22.08
CA ASN A 254 18.93 0.46 23.17
C ASN A 254 18.24 -0.84 22.73
N PHE A 255 17.85 -0.96 21.47
CA PHE A 255 17.18 -2.14 20.92
C PHE A 255 17.47 -2.27 19.43
N HIS A 256 17.04 -3.37 18.84
CA HIS A 256 16.99 -3.52 17.40
C HIS A 256 15.69 -4.21 16.95
N ILE A 257 15.29 -3.91 15.71
CA ILE A 257 14.22 -4.61 14.99
C ILE A 257 14.88 -5.50 13.95
N GLU A 258 14.51 -6.77 13.91
CA GLU A 258 14.93 -7.74 12.91
C GLU A 258 13.72 -8.15 12.07
N TRP A 259 13.84 -7.96 10.74
CA TRP A 259 12.87 -8.37 9.72
C TRP A 259 13.41 -9.55 8.92
#